data_de3008ff27c86904a23864db4ef9fe69
#
_entry.id   de3008ff27c86904a23864db4ef9fe69
#
_cell.length_a   1.000
_cell.length_b   1.000
_cell.length_c   1.000
_cell.angle_alpha   90.00
_cell.angle_beta   90.00
_cell.angle_gamma   90.00
#
_symmetry.space_group_name_H-M   'P 1'
#
loop_
_entity.id
_entity.type
_entity.pdbx_description
1 polymer ?
#
loop_
_entity_poly.entity_id
_entity_poly.type
_entity_poly.pdbx_seq_one_letter_code
_entity_poly.pdbx_strand_id
1 'polypeptide(L)'
;MIILVASMPFETAWISSQLSCPRHILLGKFTALQGSLNGVKVLIFHLGVGKTNAAHGTTLLLEKFYPRLMLLIGCCGAYRGSGLQPGDVAIANKEIFGEEGVITQQGWRSTHFLNLPLLRKGDRAYYNSFEMDQAVLNKAHGILQKFNPKIGPFITISEVSGTQQKAEEMEQRFHGICENMEGAAVAQLCTLYDVPFLEVRGISNLVKERNRDEWDLSAATNICQQAALALAVHWGEDA
;
A
#
# COMPACT_ATOMS: atom_id res chain seq x y z
N MET A 1 1.20 -10.43 -16.03
CA MET A 1 2.22 -9.49 -15.52
C MET A 1 1.76 -8.97 -14.16
N ILE A 2 2.69 -8.84 -13.22
CA ILE A 2 2.49 -8.13 -11.94
C ILE A 2 3.04 -6.72 -12.10
N ILE A 3 2.32 -5.72 -11.60
CA ILE A 3 2.86 -4.36 -11.45
C ILE A 3 3.16 -4.15 -9.97
N LEU A 4 4.44 -3.93 -9.65
CA LEU A 4 4.94 -3.62 -8.33
C LEU A 4 5.17 -2.12 -8.25
N VAL A 5 4.52 -1.47 -7.31
CA VAL A 5 4.65 -0.03 -7.09
C VAL A 5 5.15 0.26 -5.68
N ALA A 6 5.93 1.32 -5.56
CA ALA A 6 6.39 1.88 -4.30
C ALA A 6 6.46 3.39 -4.41
N SER A 7 6.56 4.09 -3.29
CA SER A 7 6.66 5.55 -3.32
C SER A 7 8.05 6.01 -3.76
N MET A 8 9.09 5.36 -3.25
CA MET A 8 10.47 5.80 -3.40
C MET A 8 11.38 4.69 -3.96
N PRO A 9 12.43 5.03 -4.74
CA PRO A 9 13.34 4.05 -5.33
C PRO A 9 14.02 3.12 -4.33
N PHE A 10 14.35 3.58 -3.13
CA PHE A 10 15.03 2.75 -2.13
C PHE A 10 14.15 1.60 -1.62
N GLU A 11 12.82 1.73 -1.70
CA GLU A 11 11.86 0.68 -1.30
C GLU A 11 11.84 -0.52 -2.24
N THR A 12 12.44 -0.38 -3.43
CA THR A 12 12.50 -1.46 -4.44
C THR A 12 13.92 -1.75 -4.93
N ALA A 13 14.95 -1.10 -4.35
CA ALA A 13 16.31 -1.15 -4.88
C ALA A 13 16.84 -2.60 -4.98
N TRP A 14 16.65 -3.39 -3.93
CA TRP A 14 17.10 -4.78 -3.91
C TRP A 14 16.28 -5.66 -4.88
N ILE A 15 14.95 -5.58 -4.87
CA ILE A 15 14.13 -6.41 -5.77
C ILE A 15 14.33 -6.02 -7.24
N SER A 16 14.60 -4.76 -7.53
CA SER A 16 14.96 -4.29 -8.87
C SER A 16 16.26 -4.91 -9.38
N SER A 17 17.24 -5.13 -8.48
CA SER A 17 18.50 -5.78 -8.83
C SER A 17 18.36 -7.28 -9.11
N GLN A 18 17.24 -7.91 -8.71
CA GLN A 18 16.94 -9.33 -8.96
C GLN A 18 16.26 -9.56 -10.31
N LEU A 19 15.90 -8.49 -11.05
CA LEU A 19 15.24 -8.62 -12.34
C LEU A 19 16.18 -9.22 -13.40
N SER A 20 15.72 -10.25 -14.07
CA SER A 20 16.32 -10.75 -15.29
C SER A 20 15.86 -9.91 -16.49
N CYS A 21 16.76 -9.63 -17.45
CA CYS A 21 16.50 -8.86 -18.66
C CYS A 21 15.79 -7.52 -18.40
N PRO A 22 16.32 -6.68 -17.49
CA PRO A 22 15.69 -5.41 -17.17
C PRO A 22 15.70 -4.45 -18.38
N ARG A 23 14.60 -3.74 -18.58
CA ARG A 23 14.47 -2.69 -19.59
C ARG A 23 13.62 -1.54 -19.10
N HIS A 24 13.94 -0.34 -19.53
CA HIS A 24 13.17 0.86 -19.22
C HIS A 24 11.96 0.99 -20.16
N ILE A 25 10.80 1.31 -19.57
CA ILE A 25 9.53 1.56 -20.26
C ILE A 25 9.13 2.99 -19.99
N LEU A 26 8.94 3.79 -21.04
CA LEU A 26 8.44 5.15 -20.93
C LEU A 26 6.92 5.18 -20.69
N LEU A 27 6.52 5.93 -19.66
CA LEU A 27 5.15 6.19 -19.25
C LEU A 27 4.93 7.70 -19.15
N GLY A 28 4.60 8.33 -20.26
CA GLY A 28 4.58 9.79 -20.34
C GLY A 28 5.98 10.37 -20.07
N LYS A 29 6.10 11.15 -19.01
CA LYS A 29 7.39 11.74 -18.56
C LYS A 29 8.12 10.86 -17.54
N PHE A 30 7.60 9.70 -17.19
CA PHE A 30 8.14 8.80 -16.18
C PHE A 30 8.75 7.56 -16.83
N THR A 31 9.58 6.88 -16.08
CA THR A 31 10.22 5.63 -16.49
C THR A 31 9.90 4.53 -15.50
N ALA A 32 9.40 3.40 -16.01
CA ALA A 32 9.24 2.16 -15.26
C ALA A 32 10.36 1.18 -15.63
N LEU A 33 10.67 0.25 -14.73
CA LEU A 33 11.62 -0.83 -14.97
C LEU A 33 10.83 -2.14 -15.17
N GLN A 34 10.94 -2.76 -16.33
CA GLN A 34 10.30 -4.04 -16.63
C GLN A 34 11.37 -5.13 -16.73
N GLY A 35 11.06 -6.30 -16.17
CA GLY A 35 11.91 -7.47 -16.25
C GLY A 35 11.15 -8.74 -15.85
N SER A 36 11.90 -9.75 -15.43
CA SER A 36 11.32 -11.00 -14.93
C SER A 36 11.93 -11.39 -13.58
N LEU A 37 11.09 -11.83 -12.65
CA LEU A 37 11.48 -12.46 -11.38
C LEU A 37 11.11 -13.94 -11.45
N ASN A 38 12.09 -14.83 -11.49
CA ASN A 38 11.89 -16.29 -11.63
C ASN A 38 10.90 -16.65 -12.74
N GLY A 39 11.03 -16.02 -13.93
CA GLY A 39 10.13 -16.25 -15.07
C GLY A 39 8.84 -15.43 -15.07
N VAL A 40 8.44 -14.84 -13.96
CA VAL A 40 7.24 -13.99 -13.88
C VAL A 40 7.54 -12.58 -14.36
N LYS A 41 6.79 -12.10 -15.35
CA LYS A 41 6.92 -10.73 -15.87
C LYS A 41 6.46 -9.71 -14.83
N VAL A 42 7.37 -8.81 -14.47
CA VAL A 42 7.15 -7.74 -13.48
C VAL A 42 7.46 -6.37 -14.09
N LEU A 43 6.65 -5.38 -13.75
CA LEU A 43 6.91 -3.96 -13.99
C LEU A 43 7.04 -3.27 -12.64
N ILE A 44 8.16 -2.59 -12.39
CA ILE A 44 8.40 -1.79 -11.18
C ILE A 44 8.25 -0.31 -11.53
N PHE A 45 7.47 0.42 -10.73
CA PHE A 45 7.26 1.85 -10.93
C PHE A 45 7.24 2.59 -9.59
N HIS A 46 7.85 3.78 -9.55
CA HIS A 46 7.87 4.64 -8.39
C HIS A 46 6.83 5.74 -8.54
N LEU A 47 5.82 5.69 -7.67
CA LEU A 47 4.67 6.60 -7.70
C LEU A 47 5.06 8.02 -7.27
N GLY A 48 6.01 8.17 -6.35
CA GLY A 48 6.23 9.35 -5.54
C GLY A 48 5.38 9.34 -4.27
N VAL A 49 5.74 10.20 -3.32
CA VAL A 49 5.08 10.28 -2.01
C VAL A 49 3.74 10.99 -2.11
N GLY A 50 2.74 10.46 -1.41
CA GLY A 50 1.43 11.07 -1.18
C GLY A 50 0.36 10.72 -2.20
N LYS A 51 -0.90 10.94 -1.80
CA LYS A 51 -2.13 10.52 -2.51
C LYS A 51 -2.19 11.01 -3.95
N THR A 52 -1.79 12.25 -4.22
CA THR A 52 -1.82 12.84 -5.58
C THR A 52 -0.86 12.12 -6.53
N ASN A 53 0.38 11.88 -6.09
CA ASN A 53 1.37 11.16 -6.87
C ASN A 53 0.95 9.70 -7.08
N ALA A 54 0.44 9.07 -6.04
CA ALA A 54 -0.05 7.70 -6.09
C ALA A 54 -1.21 7.55 -7.09
N ALA A 55 -2.20 8.45 -7.04
CA ALA A 55 -3.31 8.45 -7.99
C ALA A 55 -2.84 8.67 -9.43
N HIS A 56 -1.97 9.66 -9.66
CA HIS A 56 -1.45 9.95 -11.00
C HIS A 56 -0.68 8.75 -11.59
N GLY A 57 0.29 8.21 -10.84
CA GLY A 57 1.11 7.08 -11.30
C GLY A 57 0.28 5.82 -11.54
N THR A 58 -0.66 5.52 -10.65
CA THR A 58 -1.56 4.36 -10.80
C THR A 58 -2.45 4.49 -12.03
N THR A 59 -3.01 5.68 -12.29
CA THR A 59 -3.80 5.92 -13.51
C THR A 59 -2.97 5.67 -14.77
N LEU A 60 -1.76 6.23 -14.85
CA LEU A 60 -0.87 6.02 -16.01
C LEU A 60 -0.60 4.53 -16.27
N LEU A 61 -0.44 3.75 -15.19
CA LEU A 61 -0.19 2.32 -15.29
C LEU A 61 -1.44 1.57 -15.77
N LEU A 62 -2.61 1.85 -15.20
CA LEU A 62 -3.85 1.13 -15.49
C LEU A 62 -4.46 1.50 -16.86
N GLU A 63 -4.21 2.71 -17.35
CA GLU A 63 -4.57 3.10 -18.73
C GLU A 63 -3.72 2.38 -19.80
N LYS A 64 -2.52 1.93 -19.44
CA LYS A 64 -1.59 1.30 -20.38
C LYS A 64 -1.49 -0.21 -20.24
N PHE A 65 -1.74 -0.74 -19.05
CA PHE A 65 -1.53 -2.15 -18.74
C PHE A 65 -2.74 -2.75 -18.03
N TYR A 66 -2.94 -4.05 -18.23
CA TYR A 66 -3.92 -4.87 -17.50
C TYR A 66 -3.17 -5.89 -16.63
N PRO A 67 -2.73 -5.49 -15.43
CA PRO A 67 -1.98 -6.42 -14.56
C PRO A 67 -2.91 -7.46 -13.93
N ARG A 68 -2.36 -8.65 -13.68
CA ARG A 68 -3.04 -9.66 -12.86
C ARG A 68 -3.07 -9.30 -11.37
N LEU A 69 -2.15 -8.45 -10.96
CA LEU A 69 -2.03 -7.91 -9.61
C LEU A 69 -1.33 -6.56 -9.66
N MET A 70 -1.89 -5.57 -8.99
CA MET A 70 -1.19 -4.36 -8.55
C MET A 70 -0.70 -4.61 -7.12
N LEU A 71 0.62 -4.65 -6.93
CA LEU A 71 1.26 -4.86 -5.64
C LEU A 71 1.93 -3.57 -5.17
N LEU A 72 1.37 -2.94 -4.14
CA LEU A 72 1.98 -1.78 -3.49
C LEU A 72 2.85 -2.26 -2.33
N ILE A 73 4.10 -1.83 -2.31
CA ILE A 73 5.04 -2.12 -1.22
C ILE A 73 5.68 -0.84 -0.68
N GLY A 74 6.24 -0.93 0.50
CA GLY A 74 6.98 0.16 1.13
C GLY A 74 7.08 0.02 2.63
N CYS A 75 7.60 1.08 3.27
CA CYS A 75 7.60 1.16 4.73
C CYS A 75 6.35 1.88 5.24
N CYS A 76 6.01 1.64 6.51
CA CYS A 76 4.96 2.38 7.21
C CYS A 76 5.24 2.45 8.72
N GLY A 77 4.54 3.36 9.40
CA GLY A 77 4.50 3.45 10.85
C GLY A 77 3.37 2.58 11.43
N ALA A 78 3.66 1.77 12.44
CA ALA A 78 2.67 0.95 13.10
C ALA A 78 2.04 1.66 14.31
N TYR A 79 0.72 1.53 14.50
CA TYR A 79 0.05 1.97 15.70
C TYR A 79 0.33 1.00 16.86
N ARG A 80 0.43 1.55 18.07
CA ARG A 80 0.85 0.76 19.26
C ARG A 80 -0.06 -0.42 19.57
N GLY A 81 -1.37 -0.24 19.48
CA GLY A 81 -2.38 -1.28 19.75
C GLY A 81 -2.33 -2.42 18.72
N SER A 82 -1.68 -2.21 17.59
CA SER A 82 -1.47 -3.26 16.60
C SER A 82 -0.56 -4.39 17.09
N GLY A 83 0.34 -4.13 18.04
CA GLY A 83 1.37 -5.08 18.49
C GLY A 83 2.52 -5.30 17.51
N LEU A 84 2.50 -4.66 16.34
CA LEU A 84 3.59 -4.70 15.36
C LEU A 84 4.83 -3.95 15.87
N GLN A 85 6.01 -4.41 15.45
CA GLN A 85 7.31 -3.83 15.79
C GLN A 85 8.11 -3.51 14.51
N PRO A 86 9.11 -2.62 14.56
CA PRO A 86 10.03 -2.42 13.43
C PRO A 86 10.61 -3.75 12.94
N GLY A 87 10.59 -3.97 11.63
CA GLY A 87 10.99 -5.21 10.99
C GLY A 87 9.87 -6.23 10.75
N ASP A 88 8.66 -6.02 11.30
CA ASP A 88 7.51 -6.86 11.01
C ASP A 88 6.90 -6.55 9.64
N VAL A 89 6.12 -7.53 9.13
CA VAL A 89 5.35 -7.40 7.88
C VAL A 89 3.87 -7.22 8.19
N ALA A 90 3.25 -6.27 7.53
CA ALA A 90 1.80 -6.06 7.56
C ALA A 90 1.19 -6.20 6.16
N ILE A 91 -0.05 -6.71 6.10
CA ILE A 91 -0.86 -6.81 4.88
C ILE A 91 -2.16 -6.02 5.10
N ALA A 92 -2.50 -5.13 4.18
CA ALA A 92 -3.78 -4.44 4.23
C ALA A 92 -4.94 -5.38 3.88
N ASN A 93 -5.98 -5.44 4.73
CA ASN A 93 -7.26 -6.02 4.34
C ASN A 93 -8.21 -4.96 3.78
N LYS A 94 -7.94 -3.70 4.07
CA LYS A 94 -8.57 -2.51 3.48
C LYS A 94 -7.67 -1.30 3.66
N GLU A 95 -7.82 -0.36 2.76
CA GLU A 95 -7.26 0.97 2.85
C GLU A 95 -8.33 1.99 3.21
N ILE A 96 -7.97 2.93 4.08
CA ILE A 96 -8.89 3.96 4.59
C ILE A 96 -8.28 5.33 4.37
N PHE A 97 -8.99 6.21 3.65
CA PHE A 97 -8.69 7.64 3.65
C PHE A 97 -8.97 8.22 5.04
N GLY A 98 -7.92 8.53 5.80
CA GLY A 98 -8.03 8.94 7.20
C GLY A 98 -8.45 10.39 7.43
N GLU A 99 -8.35 11.23 6.40
CA GLU A 99 -8.54 12.68 6.53
C GLU A 99 -9.72 13.23 5.73
N GLU A 100 -10.20 12.49 4.72
CA GLU A 100 -11.34 12.90 3.90
C GLU A 100 -12.64 12.88 4.71
N GLY A 101 -13.16 14.07 4.99
CA GLY A 101 -14.35 14.22 5.84
C GLY A 101 -14.58 15.67 6.25
N VAL A 102 -15.25 15.87 7.37
CA VAL A 102 -15.54 17.17 7.95
C VAL A 102 -15.30 17.17 9.47
N ILE A 103 -14.78 18.25 9.97
CA ILE A 103 -14.67 18.49 11.41
C ILE A 103 -15.92 19.27 11.86
N THR A 104 -16.71 18.67 12.76
CA THR A 104 -17.89 19.27 13.36
C THR A 104 -17.60 19.60 14.83
N GLN A 105 -18.58 20.22 15.50
CA GLN A 105 -18.49 20.43 16.96
C GLN A 105 -18.43 19.14 17.76
N GLN A 106 -18.97 18.01 17.19
CA GLN A 106 -18.90 16.67 17.79
C GLN A 106 -17.69 15.86 17.31
N GLY A 107 -16.71 16.50 16.68
CA GLY A 107 -15.49 15.89 16.15
C GLY A 107 -15.58 15.55 14.65
N TRP A 108 -14.64 14.75 14.21
CA TRP A 108 -14.52 14.35 12.81
C TRP A 108 -15.66 13.43 12.36
N ARG A 109 -16.12 13.63 11.11
CA ARG A 109 -17.11 12.81 10.43
C ARG A 109 -16.62 12.46 9.01
N SER A 110 -16.90 11.23 8.58
CA SER A 110 -16.47 10.68 7.27
C SER A 110 -17.22 11.31 6.08
N THR A 111 -16.76 11.02 4.87
CA THR A 111 -17.46 11.37 3.62
C THR A 111 -18.83 10.67 3.52
N HIS A 112 -19.04 9.53 4.21
CA HIS A 112 -20.34 8.88 4.33
C HIS A 112 -21.35 9.76 5.06
N PHE A 113 -20.94 10.41 6.16
CA PHE A 113 -21.79 11.37 6.88
C PHE A 113 -22.21 12.53 5.98
N LEU A 114 -21.34 12.96 5.07
CA LEU A 114 -21.60 14.02 4.10
C LEU A 114 -22.46 13.55 2.90
N ASN A 115 -22.68 12.24 2.77
CA ASN A 115 -23.24 11.62 1.58
C ASN A 115 -22.45 11.98 0.28
N LEU A 116 -21.13 12.12 0.40
CA LEU A 116 -20.21 12.41 -0.69
C LEU A 116 -19.29 11.21 -0.94
N PRO A 117 -19.69 10.25 -1.77
CA PRO A 117 -18.84 9.10 -2.09
C PRO A 117 -17.60 9.55 -2.86
N LEU A 118 -16.44 8.97 -2.51
CA LEU A 118 -15.16 9.20 -3.21
C LEU A 118 -15.12 8.46 -4.56
N LEU A 119 -15.91 7.39 -4.69
CA LEU A 119 -16.06 6.65 -5.95
C LEU A 119 -17.50 6.13 -6.07
N ARG A 120 -18.07 6.23 -7.26
CA ARG A 120 -19.28 5.51 -7.66
C ARG A 120 -18.95 4.55 -8.80
N LYS A 121 -19.39 3.28 -8.66
CA LYS A 121 -19.18 2.26 -9.67
C LYS A 121 -20.44 1.39 -9.78
N GLY A 122 -21.17 1.51 -10.88
CA GLY A 122 -22.53 1.00 -10.96
C GLY A 122 -23.40 1.56 -9.82
N ASP A 123 -24.12 0.69 -9.14
CA ASP A 123 -24.98 1.07 -8.00
C ASP A 123 -24.23 1.18 -6.68
N ARG A 124 -22.93 0.84 -6.66
CA ARG A 124 -22.12 0.86 -5.44
C ARG A 124 -21.46 2.22 -5.23
N ALA A 125 -21.60 2.75 -4.02
CA ALA A 125 -20.91 3.95 -3.55
C ALA A 125 -19.82 3.57 -2.56
N TYR A 126 -18.61 4.07 -2.78
CA TYR A 126 -17.46 3.89 -1.91
C TYR A 126 -17.14 5.22 -1.24
N TYR A 127 -16.95 5.18 0.05
CA TYR A 127 -16.63 6.36 0.84
C TYR A 127 -15.15 6.33 1.24
N ASN A 128 -14.85 6.36 2.54
CA ASN A 128 -13.47 6.38 2.99
C ASN A 128 -12.70 5.04 2.84
N SER A 129 -13.41 3.91 2.73
CA SER A 129 -12.80 2.57 2.75
C SER A 129 -12.85 1.87 1.41
N PHE A 130 -11.75 1.18 1.08
CA PHE A 130 -11.58 0.31 -0.08
C PHE A 130 -11.06 -1.05 0.40
N GLU A 131 -11.95 -2.06 0.36
CA GLU A 131 -11.65 -3.42 0.83
C GLU A 131 -10.81 -4.17 -0.20
N MET A 132 -9.87 -4.99 0.28
CA MET A 132 -9.15 -5.95 -0.56
C MET A 132 -10.01 -7.18 -0.84
N ASP A 133 -9.82 -7.79 -2.01
CA ASP A 133 -10.48 -9.05 -2.35
C ASP A 133 -10.03 -10.18 -1.40
N GLN A 134 -10.97 -10.94 -0.87
CA GLN A 134 -10.69 -11.97 0.14
C GLN A 134 -9.85 -13.15 -0.44
N ALA A 135 -10.03 -13.48 -1.73
CA ALA A 135 -9.24 -14.53 -2.37
C ALA A 135 -7.78 -14.07 -2.55
N VAL A 136 -7.60 -12.79 -2.92
CA VAL A 136 -6.27 -12.15 -2.99
C VAL A 136 -5.58 -12.17 -1.64
N LEU A 137 -6.28 -11.80 -0.57
CA LEU A 137 -5.76 -11.82 0.80
C LEU A 137 -5.37 -13.21 1.27
N ASN A 138 -6.24 -14.20 1.08
CA ASN A 138 -5.99 -15.57 1.49
C ASN A 138 -4.77 -16.16 0.78
N LYS A 139 -4.65 -15.92 -0.53
CA LYS A 139 -3.48 -16.33 -1.31
C LYS A 139 -2.21 -15.64 -0.81
N ALA A 140 -2.24 -14.33 -0.61
CA ALA A 140 -1.11 -13.57 -0.10
C ALA A 140 -0.67 -14.04 1.29
N HIS A 141 -1.62 -14.25 2.21
CA HIS A 141 -1.34 -14.77 3.55
C HIS A 141 -0.68 -16.15 3.49
N GLY A 142 -1.19 -17.06 2.64
CA GLY A 142 -0.59 -18.39 2.44
C GLY A 142 0.88 -18.30 1.99
N ILE A 143 1.17 -17.47 0.99
CA ILE A 143 2.54 -17.26 0.48
C ILE A 143 3.46 -16.65 1.54
N LEU A 144 2.93 -15.73 2.35
CA LEU A 144 3.72 -14.95 3.31
C LEU A 144 3.79 -15.54 4.72
N GLN A 145 3.27 -16.74 4.99
CA GLN A 145 3.26 -17.34 6.33
C GLN A 145 4.61 -17.33 7.04
N LYS A 146 5.72 -17.53 6.31
CA LYS A 146 7.07 -17.52 6.88
C LYS A 146 7.49 -16.15 7.44
N PHE A 147 6.81 -15.07 7.03
CA PHE A 147 7.04 -13.71 7.52
C PHE A 147 6.13 -13.37 8.70
N ASN A 148 5.23 -14.27 9.11
CA ASN A 148 4.24 -14.05 10.16
C ASN A 148 3.50 -12.71 10.01
N PRO A 149 2.90 -12.39 8.84
CA PRO A 149 2.35 -11.08 8.58
C PRO A 149 1.11 -10.81 9.42
N LYS A 150 0.96 -9.59 9.91
CA LYS A 150 -0.29 -9.12 10.51
C LYS A 150 -1.19 -8.56 9.42
N ILE A 151 -2.45 -8.99 9.40
CA ILE A 151 -3.48 -8.49 8.49
C ILE A 151 -4.39 -7.53 9.25
N GLY A 152 -4.66 -6.36 8.66
CA GLY A 152 -5.57 -5.39 9.27
C GLY A 152 -5.77 -4.14 8.40
N PRO A 153 -6.61 -3.18 8.88
CA PRO A 153 -6.85 -1.95 8.17
C PRO A 153 -5.60 -1.06 8.15
N PHE A 154 -5.29 -0.48 6.98
CA PHE A 154 -4.26 0.55 6.85
C PHE A 154 -4.93 1.92 6.71
N ILE A 155 -4.28 2.96 7.20
CA ILE A 155 -4.78 4.33 7.14
C ILE A 155 -3.87 5.16 6.25
N THR A 156 -4.43 5.69 5.18
CA THR A 156 -3.72 6.65 4.31
C THR A 156 -3.97 8.07 4.78
N ILE A 157 -2.90 8.80 5.04
CA ILE A 157 -2.90 10.17 5.55
C ILE A 157 -2.00 11.07 4.69
N SER A 158 -2.26 12.36 4.69
CA SER A 158 -1.37 13.39 4.12
C SER A 158 -0.51 14.03 5.21
N GLU A 159 -1.09 14.21 6.39
CA GLU A 159 -0.42 14.74 7.57
C GLU A 159 -0.05 13.56 8.50
N VAL A 160 1.23 13.14 8.43
CA VAL A 160 1.73 12.02 9.24
C VAL A 160 1.57 12.31 10.74
N SER A 161 1.20 11.27 11.50
CA SER A 161 1.04 11.38 12.94
C SER A 161 2.41 11.59 13.60
N GLY A 162 2.66 12.81 14.09
CA GLY A 162 3.93 13.21 14.70
C GLY A 162 3.90 13.23 16.22
N THR A 163 2.78 12.84 16.83
CA THR A 163 2.58 12.75 18.29
C THR A 163 1.81 11.51 18.66
N GLN A 164 2.02 11.03 19.88
CA GLN A 164 1.28 9.88 20.40
C GLN A 164 -0.23 10.14 20.43
N GLN A 165 -0.64 11.35 20.81
CA GLN A 165 -2.06 11.73 20.86
C GLN A 165 -2.71 11.60 19.47
N LYS A 166 -2.05 12.08 18.40
CA LYS A 166 -2.59 11.97 17.04
C LYS A 166 -2.65 10.51 16.59
N ALA A 167 -1.62 9.72 16.91
CA ALA A 167 -1.60 8.29 16.61
C ALA A 167 -2.77 7.55 17.28
N GLU A 168 -3.02 7.78 18.56
CA GLU A 168 -4.13 7.18 19.32
C GLU A 168 -5.48 7.62 18.74
N GLU A 169 -5.64 8.88 18.36
CA GLU A 169 -6.86 9.38 17.70
C GLU A 169 -7.15 8.62 16.40
N MET A 170 -6.13 8.44 15.55
CA MET A 170 -6.28 7.74 14.27
C MET A 170 -6.54 6.25 14.48
N GLU A 171 -5.79 5.61 15.37
CA GLU A 171 -5.97 4.20 15.71
C GLU A 171 -7.39 3.91 16.26
N GLN A 172 -7.86 4.70 17.21
CA GLN A 172 -9.19 4.54 17.82
C GLN A 172 -10.31 4.79 16.82
N ARG A 173 -10.15 5.79 15.94
CA ARG A 173 -11.15 6.16 14.93
C ARG A 173 -11.36 5.08 13.88
N PHE A 174 -10.29 4.46 13.43
CA PHE A 174 -10.32 3.58 12.26
C PHE A 174 -9.96 2.12 12.57
N HIS A 175 -9.53 1.82 13.80
CA HIS A 175 -8.98 0.52 14.19
C HIS A 175 -7.87 0.03 13.25
N GLY A 176 -7.07 0.98 12.76
CA GLY A 176 -5.96 0.71 11.85
C GLY A 176 -4.78 0.07 12.55
N ILE A 177 -4.00 -0.71 11.80
CA ILE A 177 -2.76 -1.32 12.33
C ILE A 177 -1.51 -0.52 11.99
N CYS A 178 -1.56 0.28 10.93
CA CYS A 178 -0.48 1.18 10.51
C CYS A 178 -0.98 2.35 9.67
N GLU A 179 -0.11 3.35 9.45
CA GLU A 179 -0.37 4.49 8.57
C GLU A 179 0.65 4.57 7.42
N ASN A 180 0.17 5.02 6.27
CA ASN A 180 0.95 5.28 5.07
C ASN A 180 0.46 6.57 4.38
N MET A 181 1.01 6.92 3.21
CA MET A 181 0.64 8.16 2.49
C MET A 181 0.05 7.91 1.09
N GLU A 182 -0.13 6.68 0.61
CA GLU A 182 -0.47 6.35 -0.78
C GLU A 182 -1.61 5.35 -0.93
N GLY A 183 -1.70 4.36 -0.04
CA GLY A 183 -2.43 3.11 -0.25
C GLY A 183 -3.88 3.28 -0.66
N ALA A 184 -4.64 4.15 0.03
CA ALA A 184 -6.05 4.36 -0.30
C ALA A 184 -6.26 4.93 -1.71
N ALA A 185 -5.32 5.77 -2.21
CA ALA A 185 -5.40 6.29 -3.57
C ALA A 185 -5.17 5.19 -4.61
N VAL A 186 -4.21 4.28 -4.36
CA VAL A 186 -3.99 3.11 -5.23
C VAL A 186 -5.18 2.16 -5.18
N ALA A 187 -5.69 1.85 -3.98
CA ALA A 187 -6.84 0.96 -3.77
C ALA A 187 -8.11 1.49 -4.48
N GLN A 188 -8.38 2.79 -4.38
CA GLN A 188 -9.50 3.45 -5.07
C GLN A 188 -9.42 3.25 -6.58
N LEU A 189 -8.26 3.48 -7.18
CA LEU A 189 -8.10 3.33 -8.63
C LEU A 189 -8.14 1.87 -9.06
N CYS A 190 -7.51 0.97 -8.32
CA CYS A 190 -7.64 -0.46 -8.60
C CYS A 190 -9.10 -0.93 -8.53
N THR A 191 -9.89 -0.38 -7.58
CA THR A 191 -11.35 -0.62 -7.52
C THR A 191 -12.07 -0.07 -8.75
N LEU A 192 -11.72 1.14 -9.20
CA LEU A 192 -12.31 1.75 -10.40
C LEU A 192 -12.06 0.91 -11.66
N TYR A 193 -10.84 0.40 -11.82
CA TYR A 193 -10.38 -0.32 -13.01
C TYR A 193 -10.57 -1.85 -12.94
N ASP A 194 -11.17 -2.40 -11.88
CA ASP A 194 -11.33 -3.87 -11.67
C ASP A 194 -10.01 -4.64 -11.64
N VAL A 195 -8.98 -4.04 -11.09
CA VAL A 195 -7.66 -4.67 -10.97
C VAL A 195 -7.47 -5.22 -9.56
N PRO A 196 -7.08 -6.50 -9.41
CA PRO A 196 -6.72 -7.05 -8.11
C PRO A 196 -5.60 -6.23 -7.47
N PHE A 197 -5.81 -5.81 -6.21
CA PHE A 197 -4.87 -4.99 -5.45
C PHE A 197 -4.45 -5.69 -4.17
N LEU A 198 -3.17 -5.59 -3.86
CA LEU A 198 -2.59 -6.04 -2.61
C LEU A 198 -1.60 -5.00 -2.12
N GLU A 199 -1.61 -4.73 -0.83
CA GLU A 199 -0.63 -3.88 -0.18
C GLU A 199 0.08 -4.60 0.94
N VAL A 200 1.42 -4.54 0.92
CA VAL A 200 2.30 -5.13 1.92
C VAL A 200 3.30 -4.08 2.37
N ARG A 201 3.42 -3.91 3.67
CA ARG A 201 4.36 -2.95 4.25
C ARG A 201 5.30 -3.62 5.26
N GLY A 202 6.55 -3.15 5.27
CA GLY A 202 7.47 -3.39 6.36
C GLY A 202 7.33 -2.27 7.39
N ILE A 203 7.31 -2.62 8.68
CA ILE A 203 7.20 -1.64 9.75
C ILE A 203 8.56 -0.98 10.00
N SER A 204 8.63 0.34 9.85
CA SER A 204 9.84 1.11 10.09
C SER A 204 9.93 1.68 11.51
N ASN A 205 8.78 1.98 12.12
CA ASN A 205 8.69 2.62 13.42
C ASN A 205 7.31 2.43 14.05
N LEU A 206 7.22 2.69 15.35
CA LEU A 206 5.95 2.95 16.00
C LEU A 206 5.53 4.40 15.80
N VAL A 207 4.24 4.63 15.54
CA VAL A 207 3.68 5.97 15.44
C VAL A 207 3.54 6.56 16.82
N LYS A 208 4.34 7.59 17.10
CA LYS A 208 4.42 8.32 18.36
C LYS A 208 5.11 9.68 18.12
N GLU A 209 5.68 10.30 19.16
CA GLU A 209 6.56 11.46 18.98
C GLU A 209 7.64 11.17 17.95
N ARG A 210 7.78 12.10 16.97
CA ARG A 210 8.63 11.90 15.80
C ARG A 210 10.12 11.95 16.19
N ASN A 211 10.68 10.80 16.52
CA ASN A 211 12.11 10.60 16.67
C ASN A 211 12.65 9.69 15.56
N ARG A 212 13.41 10.26 14.62
CA ARG A 212 13.92 9.51 13.46
C ARG A 212 15.04 8.52 13.81
N ASP A 213 15.71 8.70 14.93
CA ASP A 213 16.78 7.80 15.39
C ASP A 213 16.24 6.42 15.82
N GLU A 214 14.93 6.34 16.07
CA GLU A 214 14.24 5.09 16.40
C GLU A 214 13.67 4.35 15.16
N TRP A 215 13.90 4.89 13.96
CA TRP A 215 13.35 4.31 12.73
C TRP A 215 14.32 3.30 12.13
N ASP A 216 13.85 2.09 11.85
CA ASP A 216 14.59 1.10 11.09
C ASP A 216 14.03 0.96 9.66
N LEU A 217 14.34 1.96 8.83
CA LEU A 217 13.97 1.95 7.41
C LEU A 217 14.64 0.78 6.66
N SER A 218 15.84 0.40 7.08
CA SER A 218 16.58 -0.69 6.43
C SER A 218 15.91 -2.03 6.67
N ALA A 219 15.58 -2.37 7.91
CA ALA A 219 14.85 -3.60 8.23
C ALA A 219 13.48 -3.62 7.51
N ALA A 220 12.73 -2.52 7.60
CA ALA A 220 11.40 -2.41 6.97
C ALA A 220 11.45 -2.62 5.45
N THR A 221 12.37 -1.95 4.77
CA THR A 221 12.48 -2.09 3.30
C THR A 221 12.98 -3.46 2.90
N ASN A 222 13.95 -4.03 3.61
CA ASN A 222 14.48 -5.35 3.32
C ASN A 222 13.41 -6.44 3.46
N ILE A 223 12.69 -6.46 4.57
CA ILE A 223 11.67 -7.48 4.81
C ILE A 223 10.51 -7.35 3.82
N CYS A 224 10.09 -6.12 3.50
CA CYS A 224 9.02 -5.86 2.55
C CYS A 224 9.38 -6.31 1.14
N GLN A 225 10.61 -6.06 0.68
CA GLN A 225 11.08 -6.52 -0.64
C GLN A 225 11.19 -8.05 -0.72
N GLN A 226 11.60 -8.71 0.36
CA GLN A 226 11.61 -10.18 0.41
C GLN A 226 10.19 -10.76 0.34
N ALA A 227 9.23 -10.15 1.05
CA ALA A 227 7.82 -10.51 0.95
C ALA A 227 7.27 -10.28 -0.46
N ALA A 228 7.61 -9.14 -1.08
CA ALA A 228 7.22 -8.82 -2.46
C ALA A 228 7.80 -9.81 -3.48
N LEU A 229 9.05 -10.24 -3.31
CA LEU A 229 9.65 -11.26 -4.17
C LEU A 229 8.90 -12.58 -4.04
N ALA A 230 8.61 -13.04 -2.82
CA ALA A 230 7.84 -14.26 -2.59
C ALA A 230 6.46 -14.20 -3.26
N LEU A 231 5.75 -13.08 -3.12
CA LEU A 231 4.47 -12.85 -3.79
C LEU A 231 4.61 -12.88 -5.31
N ALA A 232 5.59 -12.14 -5.86
CA ALA A 232 5.77 -12.05 -7.31
C ALA A 232 6.04 -13.42 -7.94
N VAL A 233 6.88 -14.24 -7.29
CA VAL A 233 7.21 -15.59 -7.77
C VAL A 233 6.00 -16.51 -7.72
N HIS A 234 5.38 -16.66 -6.55
CA HIS A 234 4.29 -17.64 -6.36
C HIS A 234 2.93 -17.19 -6.90
N TRP A 235 2.74 -15.89 -7.18
CA TRP A 235 1.52 -15.41 -7.83
C TRP A 235 1.38 -15.88 -9.27
N GLY A 236 2.51 -16.23 -9.90
CA GLY A 236 2.58 -16.68 -11.28
C GLY A 236 2.37 -18.17 -11.49
N GLU A 237 2.47 -18.98 -10.43
CA GLU A 237 2.48 -20.45 -10.54
C GLU A 237 1.12 -21.07 -10.90
N ASP A 238 0.02 -20.34 -10.75
CA ASP A 238 -1.34 -20.82 -11.08
C ASP A 238 -1.82 -20.39 -12.49
N ALA A 239 -0.91 -20.10 -13.42
CA ALA A 239 -1.27 -19.60 -14.76
C ALA A 239 -0.94 -20.61 -15.87
#